data_cf698e00311c43945a4cdc0007383c59
#
_entry.id   cf698e00311c43945a4cdc0007383c59
#
_cell.length_a   1.000
_cell.length_b   1.000
_cell.length_c   1.000
_cell.angle_alpha   90.00
_cell.angle_beta   90.00
_cell.angle_gamma   90.00
#
_symmetry.space_group_name_H-M   'P 1'
#
loop_
_entity.id
_entity.type
_entity.pdbx_description
1 polymer ?
#
loop_
_entity_poly.entity_id
_entity_poly.type
_entity_poly.pdbx_seq_one_letter_code
_entity_poly.pdbx_strand_id
1 'polypeptide(L)'
;TVMANSAAKMPNGIEVAKDGKSIWVNNYIEQELRQYDVATEEVMTRVKVANIDNSAWLDDGRLLLASHLSPLTMGPCFGITKGSCGSGYELVAVDTKSGVTEVIFRDEKGGPFGPATVAVPYQGKLYAGSFSGDRLAEITLH
;
A
#
# COMPACT_ATOMS: atom_id res chain seq x y z
N THR A 1 -19.11 1.81 -16.64
CA THR A 1 -18.90 3.28 -16.53
C THR A 1 -17.58 3.55 -15.83
N VAL A 2 -16.81 4.50 -16.30
CA VAL A 2 -15.60 4.99 -15.64
C VAL A 2 -16.02 6.11 -14.68
N MET A 3 -15.55 6.03 -13.43
CA MET A 3 -15.81 7.05 -12.41
C MET A 3 -15.17 8.39 -12.82
N ALA A 4 -15.93 9.48 -12.77
CA ALA A 4 -15.43 10.82 -13.07
C ALA A 4 -14.33 11.21 -12.07
N ASN A 5 -13.45 12.12 -12.46
CA ASN A 5 -12.32 12.62 -11.65
C ASN A 5 -11.34 11.53 -11.13
N SER A 6 -11.50 10.26 -11.54
CA SER A 6 -10.65 9.15 -11.09
C SER A 6 -9.33 9.02 -11.88
N ALA A 7 -9.12 9.86 -12.90
CA ALA A 7 -7.90 9.80 -13.71
C ALA A 7 -6.65 9.98 -12.85
N ALA A 8 -5.77 8.98 -12.90
CA ALA A 8 -4.51 8.96 -12.17
C ALA A 8 -3.49 8.13 -12.93
N LYS A 9 -2.21 8.40 -12.68
CA LYS A 9 -1.12 7.59 -13.23
C LYS A 9 -0.89 6.37 -12.34
N MET A 10 -1.27 5.19 -12.88
CA MET A 10 -1.09 3.91 -12.22
C MET A 10 -1.85 3.83 -10.89
N PRO A 11 -3.20 3.98 -10.91
CA PRO A 11 -4.01 3.64 -9.74
C PRO A 11 -3.84 2.14 -9.47
N ASN A 12 -3.63 1.79 -8.21
CA ASN A 12 -3.29 0.43 -7.81
C ASN A 12 -4.29 -0.08 -6.74
N GLY A 13 -3.91 -0.16 -5.48
CA GLY A 13 -4.79 -0.62 -4.42
C GLY A 13 -6.01 0.25 -4.19
N ILE A 14 -7.11 -0.36 -3.76
CA ILE A 14 -8.38 0.31 -3.47
C ILE A 14 -9.00 -0.28 -2.20
N GLU A 15 -9.50 0.59 -1.32
CA GLU A 15 -10.20 0.22 -0.10
C GLU A 15 -11.50 0.99 0.07
N VAL A 16 -12.53 0.31 0.52
CA VAL A 16 -13.78 0.97 0.94
C VAL A 16 -13.56 1.60 2.31
N ALA A 17 -13.91 2.86 2.47
CA ALA A 17 -13.88 3.51 3.77
C ALA A 17 -14.91 2.88 4.72
N LYS A 18 -14.63 2.93 6.04
CA LYS A 18 -15.47 2.29 7.06
C LYS A 18 -16.92 2.81 7.10
N ASP A 19 -17.16 4.01 6.59
CA ASP A 19 -18.50 4.60 6.47
C ASP A 19 -19.31 4.08 5.26
N GLY A 20 -18.67 3.34 4.36
CA GLY A 20 -19.28 2.81 3.14
C GLY A 20 -19.66 3.87 2.09
N LYS A 21 -19.25 5.12 2.26
CA LYS A 21 -19.62 6.25 1.38
C LYS A 21 -18.49 6.72 0.49
N SER A 22 -17.27 6.39 0.84
CA SER A 22 -16.07 6.79 0.12
C SER A 22 -15.14 5.61 -0.12
N ILE A 23 -14.22 5.78 -1.06
CA ILE A 23 -13.16 4.82 -1.39
C ILE A 23 -11.81 5.51 -1.30
N TRP A 24 -10.80 4.78 -0.87
CA TRP A 24 -9.41 5.17 -0.87
C TRP A 24 -8.68 4.48 -2.01
N VAL A 25 -7.91 5.21 -2.81
CA VAL A 25 -7.18 4.70 -3.97
C VAL A 25 -5.71 5.07 -3.87
N ASN A 26 -4.86 4.07 -4.02
CA ASN A 26 -3.41 4.20 -4.04
C ASN A 26 -2.96 4.59 -5.45
N ASN A 27 -2.38 5.78 -5.62
CA ASN A 27 -1.86 6.24 -6.91
C ASN A 27 -0.33 6.16 -6.90
N TYR A 28 0.19 5.07 -7.44
CA TYR A 28 1.60 4.70 -7.33
C TYR A 28 2.55 5.77 -7.88
N ILE A 29 2.36 6.18 -9.14
CA ILE A 29 3.25 7.16 -9.81
C ILE A 29 3.03 8.58 -9.28
N GLU A 30 1.81 8.93 -8.91
CA GLU A 30 1.51 10.25 -8.33
C GLU A 30 1.92 10.36 -6.87
N GLN A 31 2.30 9.24 -6.25
CA GLN A 31 2.78 9.17 -4.87
C GLN A 31 1.77 9.78 -3.89
N GLU A 32 0.53 9.37 -4.04
CA GLU A 32 -0.54 9.84 -3.16
C GLU A 32 -1.66 8.82 -2.98
N LEU A 33 -2.20 8.82 -1.78
CA LEU A 33 -3.44 8.17 -1.41
C LEU A 33 -4.58 9.19 -1.61
N ARG A 34 -5.61 8.85 -2.39
CA ARG A 34 -6.79 9.69 -2.62
C ARG A 34 -8.03 9.07 -2.04
N GLN A 35 -8.87 9.92 -1.44
CA GLN A 35 -10.23 9.56 -1.06
C GLN A 35 -11.22 10.17 -2.07
N TYR A 36 -12.15 9.36 -2.53
CA TYR A 36 -13.24 9.79 -3.41
C TYR A 36 -14.58 9.56 -2.72
N ASP A 37 -15.47 10.53 -2.79
CA ASP A 37 -16.89 10.31 -2.50
C ASP A 37 -17.52 9.51 -3.63
N VAL A 38 -18.22 8.41 -3.30
CA VAL A 38 -18.77 7.50 -4.31
C VAL A 38 -20.01 8.10 -5.00
N ALA A 39 -20.77 8.95 -4.31
CA ALA A 39 -22.01 9.52 -4.84
C ALA A 39 -21.73 10.72 -5.77
N THR A 40 -20.76 11.57 -5.42
CA THR A 40 -20.40 12.77 -6.21
C THR A 40 -19.24 12.53 -7.16
N GLU A 41 -18.49 11.45 -6.96
CA GLU A 41 -17.25 11.10 -7.69
C GLU A 41 -16.13 12.15 -7.53
N GLU A 42 -16.20 12.97 -6.49
CA GLU A 42 -15.22 14.01 -6.23
C GLU A 42 -14.10 13.54 -5.30
N VAL A 43 -12.92 14.14 -5.47
CA VAL A 43 -11.78 13.93 -4.57
C VAL A 43 -12.00 14.70 -3.29
N MET A 44 -12.12 13.99 -2.16
CA MET A 44 -12.31 14.57 -0.83
C MET A 44 -10.99 14.90 -0.14
N THR A 45 -10.02 13.99 -0.23
CA THR A 45 -8.77 14.05 0.53
C THR A 45 -7.60 13.52 -0.31
N ARG A 46 -6.42 14.09 -0.09
CA ARG A 46 -5.14 13.62 -0.65
C ARG A 46 -4.10 13.56 0.46
N VAL A 47 -3.40 12.42 0.56
CA VAL A 47 -2.29 12.22 1.48
C VAL A 47 -1.06 11.81 0.67
N LYS A 48 0.07 12.50 0.85
CA LYS A 48 1.32 12.16 0.17
C LYS A 48 1.96 10.95 0.82
N VAL A 49 2.10 9.88 0.05
CA VAL A 49 2.84 8.66 0.41
C VAL A 49 3.49 8.11 -0.86
N ALA A 50 4.80 7.88 -0.81
CA ALA A 50 5.57 7.45 -1.97
C ALA A 50 5.26 6.00 -2.37
N ASN A 51 5.24 5.73 -3.68
CA ASN A 51 5.29 4.40 -4.29
C ASN A 51 4.35 3.36 -3.67
N ILE A 52 3.13 3.78 -3.32
CA ILE A 52 2.15 2.94 -2.63
C ILE A 52 1.49 1.96 -3.60
N ASP A 53 1.52 0.67 -3.24
CA ASP A 53 0.93 -0.40 -4.02
C ASP A 53 -0.50 -0.72 -3.52
N ASN A 54 -0.69 -1.65 -2.60
CA ASN A 54 -1.98 -1.98 -2.04
C ASN A 54 -2.09 -1.58 -0.57
N SER A 55 -3.31 -1.64 -0.06
CA SER A 55 -3.64 -1.24 1.31
C SER A 55 -4.55 -2.24 2.01
N ALA A 56 -4.66 -2.11 3.34
CA ALA A 56 -5.63 -2.81 4.17
C ALA A 56 -5.92 -1.99 5.44
N TRP A 57 -7.11 -2.17 6.03
CA TRP A 57 -7.43 -1.52 7.29
C TRP A 57 -6.74 -2.20 8.48
N LEU A 58 -6.10 -1.41 9.32
CA LEU A 58 -5.64 -1.84 10.65
C LEU A 58 -6.81 -1.89 11.64
N ASP A 59 -6.65 -2.67 12.71
CA ASP A 59 -7.66 -2.80 13.77
C ASP A 59 -7.91 -1.47 14.50
N ASP A 60 -6.89 -0.61 14.59
CA ASP A 60 -6.98 0.73 15.20
C ASP A 60 -7.67 1.78 14.30
N GLY A 61 -8.01 1.41 13.07
CA GLY A 61 -8.75 2.26 12.14
C GLY A 61 -7.90 3.06 11.18
N ARG A 62 -6.57 2.96 11.26
CA ARG A 62 -5.66 3.52 10.25
C ARG A 62 -5.62 2.64 9.01
N LEU A 63 -5.22 3.21 7.89
CA LEU A 63 -5.00 2.49 6.64
C LEU A 63 -3.52 2.11 6.53
N LEU A 64 -3.25 0.82 6.38
CA LEU A 64 -1.90 0.28 6.15
C LEU A 64 -1.61 0.24 4.66
N LEU A 65 -0.50 0.81 4.25
CA LEU A 65 -0.03 0.86 2.86
C LEU A 65 1.27 0.10 2.72
N ALA A 66 1.39 -0.72 1.67
CA ALA A 66 2.69 -1.23 1.24
C ALA A 66 3.33 -0.23 0.28
N SER A 67 4.55 0.18 0.57
CA SER A 67 5.29 1.20 -0.17
C SER A 67 6.67 0.69 -0.57
N HIS A 68 7.03 0.82 -1.83
CA HIS A 68 8.36 0.45 -2.33
C HIS A 68 9.36 1.58 -2.09
N LEU A 69 10.54 1.26 -1.57
CA LEU A 69 11.56 2.28 -1.29
C LEU A 69 12.08 2.93 -2.57
N SER A 70 12.17 2.17 -3.66
CA SER A 70 12.58 2.70 -4.96
C SER A 70 11.96 1.92 -6.12
N PRO A 71 11.20 2.56 -7.00
CA PRO A 71 10.73 1.94 -8.24
C PRO A 71 11.88 1.48 -9.16
N LEU A 72 13.04 2.12 -9.08
CA LEU A 72 14.20 1.81 -9.90
C LEU A 72 14.81 0.44 -9.59
N THR A 73 14.61 -0.06 -8.37
CA THR A 73 15.11 -1.38 -7.93
C THR A 73 14.12 -2.51 -8.23
N MET A 74 12.94 -2.20 -8.78
CA MET A 74 11.90 -3.19 -9.04
C MET A 74 12.13 -4.00 -10.32
N GLY A 75 12.95 -3.50 -11.26
CA GLY A 75 13.21 -4.20 -12.52
C GLY A 75 13.60 -5.68 -12.36
N PRO A 76 14.59 -6.01 -11.52
CA PRO A 76 14.98 -7.40 -11.26
C PRO A 76 13.87 -8.26 -10.65
N CYS A 77 12.82 -7.67 -10.05
CA CYS A 77 11.73 -8.40 -9.42
C CYS A 77 10.77 -9.05 -10.41
N PHE A 78 10.67 -8.49 -11.62
CA PHE A 78 9.82 -9.06 -12.66
C PHE A 78 10.43 -10.38 -13.16
N GLY A 79 9.64 -11.44 -13.07
CA GLY A 79 10.07 -12.79 -13.48
C GLY A 79 10.77 -13.60 -12.40
N ILE A 80 11.03 -13.07 -11.21
CA ILE A 80 11.49 -13.86 -10.07
C ILE A 80 10.34 -14.74 -9.58
N THR A 81 10.57 -16.07 -9.62
CA THR A 81 9.60 -17.08 -9.18
C THR A 81 10.03 -17.80 -7.90
N LYS A 82 11.26 -17.58 -7.43
CA LYS A 82 11.78 -18.13 -6.17
C LYS A 82 12.67 -17.12 -5.45
N GLY A 83 12.56 -17.08 -4.14
CA GLY A 83 13.37 -16.22 -3.28
C GLY A 83 12.95 -14.75 -3.36
N SER A 84 13.89 -13.86 -3.17
CA SER A 84 13.71 -12.41 -3.16
C SER A 84 14.52 -11.74 -4.27
N CYS A 85 13.99 -10.66 -4.82
CA CYS A 85 14.73 -9.80 -5.77
C CYS A 85 15.60 -8.73 -5.07
N GLY A 86 15.56 -8.64 -3.74
CA GLY A 86 16.38 -7.70 -2.97
C GLY A 86 15.91 -6.25 -3.01
N SER A 87 14.67 -5.98 -3.45
CA SER A 87 14.11 -4.62 -3.43
C SER A 87 13.47 -4.31 -2.07
N GLY A 88 13.87 -3.17 -1.49
CA GLY A 88 13.38 -2.74 -0.17
C GLY A 88 11.94 -2.20 -0.21
N TYR A 89 11.28 -2.25 0.95
CA TYR A 89 9.92 -1.76 1.13
C TYR A 89 9.68 -1.26 2.55
N GLU A 90 8.61 -0.55 2.72
CA GLU A 90 8.11 -0.14 4.04
C GLU A 90 6.59 -0.33 4.12
N LEU A 91 6.10 -0.44 5.35
CA LEU A 91 4.69 -0.45 5.67
C LEU A 91 4.35 0.86 6.39
N VAL A 92 3.46 1.63 5.79
CA VAL A 92 3.10 2.97 6.26
C VAL A 92 1.66 2.95 6.78
N ALA A 93 1.46 3.32 8.03
CA ALA A 93 0.13 3.53 8.59
C ALA A 93 -0.30 4.99 8.36
N VAL A 94 -1.52 5.19 7.87
CA VAL A 94 -2.11 6.50 7.62
C VAL A 94 -3.34 6.69 8.48
N ASP A 95 -3.33 7.73 9.32
CA ASP A 95 -4.57 8.21 9.94
C ASP A 95 -5.38 8.96 8.87
N THR A 96 -6.46 8.35 8.44
CA THR A 96 -7.29 8.88 7.35
C THR A 96 -8.08 10.14 7.71
N LYS A 97 -8.14 10.52 9.00
CA LYS A 97 -8.81 11.73 9.46
C LYS A 97 -7.87 12.94 9.48
N SER A 98 -6.65 12.73 9.97
CA SER A 98 -5.64 13.79 10.09
C SER A 98 -4.67 13.86 8.91
N GLY A 99 -4.55 12.78 8.12
CA GLY A 99 -3.54 12.65 7.06
C GLY A 99 -2.13 12.36 7.60
N VAL A 100 -1.97 12.13 8.91
CA VAL A 100 -0.68 11.80 9.51
C VAL A 100 -0.23 10.41 9.09
N THR A 101 1.03 10.28 8.72
CA THR A 101 1.66 9.02 8.28
C THR A 101 2.72 8.57 9.27
N GLU A 102 2.84 7.26 9.46
CA GLU A 102 3.85 6.63 10.31
C GLU A 102 4.42 5.41 9.60
N VAL A 103 5.74 5.31 9.46
CA VAL A 103 6.39 4.07 9.03
C VAL A 103 6.44 3.10 10.20
N ILE A 104 5.66 2.02 10.13
CA ILE A 104 5.58 1.03 11.21
C ILE A 104 6.49 -0.17 11.00
N PHE A 105 6.98 -0.37 9.77
CA PHE A 105 7.96 -1.39 9.43
C PHE A 105 8.76 -0.96 8.21
N ARG A 106 10.05 -1.32 8.17
CA ARG A 106 10.91 -1.06 7.01
C ARG A 106 11.96 -2.15 6.85
N ASP A 107 12.09 -2.64 5.62
CA ASP A 107 13.16 -3.55 5.20
C ASP A 107 13.90 -2.92 4.01
N GLU A 108 15.13 -2.46 4.25
CA GLU A 108 15.96 -1.75 3.25
C GLU A 108 16.37 -2.64 2.08
N LYS A 109 16.41 -3.94 2.27
CA LYS A 109 16.95 -4.90 1.31
C LYS A 109 15.91 -5.89 0.77
N GLY A 110 14.66 -5.78 1.22
CA GLY A 110 13.62 -6.74 0.89
C GLY A 110 13.88 -8.15 1.44
N GLY A 111 14.86 -8.29 2.36
CA GLY A 111 15.17 -9.52 3.09
C GLY A 111 15.07 -10.81 2.28
N PRO A 112 14.63 -11.93 2.86
CA PRO A 112 14.40 -13.18 2.14
C PRO A 112 13.06 -13.22 1.40
N PHE A 113 12.22 -12.18 1.53
CA PHE A 113 10.84 -12.16 1.02
C PHE A 113 10.70 -11.37 -0.29
N GLY A 114 11.29 -10.18 -0.37
CA GLY A 114 11.16 -9.25 -1.51
C GLY A 114 10.28 -8.05 -1.20
N PRO A 115 9.95 -7.21 -2.19
CA PRO A 115 9.13 -6.04 -1.93
C PRO A 115 7.69 -6.46 -1.62
N ALA A 116 7.17 -6.02 -0.47
CA ALA A 116 5.76 -6.19 -0.18
C ALA A 116 4.92 -5.34 -1.13
N THR A 117 3.87 -5.95 -1.69
CA THR A 117 2.85 -5.25 -2.47
C THR A 117 1.55 -5.07 -1.69
N VAL A 118 1.37 -5.83 -0.64
CA VAL A 118 0.23 -5.77 0.29
C VAL A 118 0.68 -6.28 1.65
N ALA A 119 0.08 -5.77 2.72
CA ALA A 119 0.16 -6.37 4.04
C ALA A 119 -1.19 -6.28 4.73
N VAL A 120 -1.58 -7.32 5.45
CA VAL A 120 -2.83 -7.39 6.19
C VAL A 120 -2.59 -7.72 7.65
N PRO A 121 -3.31 -7.08 8.60
CA PRO A 121 -3.24 -7.44 10.02
C PRO A 121 -4.04 -8.71 10.30
N TYR A 122 -3.48 -9.59 11.11
CA TYR A 122 -4.18 -10.76 11.63
C TYR A 122 -3.57 -11.23 12.95
N GLN A 123 -4.39 -11.36 13.98
CA GLN A 123 -3.99 -11.86 15.30
C GLN A 123 -2.73 -11.19 15.90
N GLY A 124 -2.64 -9.85 15.81
CA GLY A 124 -1.52 -9.08 16.36
C GLY A 124 -0.23 -9.10 15.54
N LYS A 125 -0.26 -9.66 14.35
CA LYS A 125 0.84 -9.70 13.39
C LYS A 125 0.43 -9.05 12.06
N LEU A 126 1.40 -8.80 11.20
CA LEU A 126 1.17 -8.44 9.81
C LEU A 126 1.63 -9.58 8.89
N TYR A 127 0.84 -9.89 7.90
CA TYR A 127 1.19 -10.85 6.85
C TYR A 127 1.31 -10.11 5.54
N ALA A 128 2.48 -10.21 4.89
CA ALA A 128 2.76 -9.50 3.65
C ALA A 128 2.87 -10.45 2.47
N GLY A 129 2.33 -10.01 1.33
CA GLY A 129 2.42 -10.64 0.04
C GLY A 129 3.25 -9.81 -0.94
N SER A 130 3.76 -10.45 -1.99
CA SER A 130 4.54 -9.84 -3.05
C SER A 130 4.08 -10.34 -4.41
N PHE A 131 4.28 -9.54 -5.46
CA PHE A 131 4.11 -10.00 -6.84
C PHE A 131 5.31 -10.84 -7.33
N SER A 132 6.35 -10.95 -6.53
CA SER A 132 7.65 -11.56 -6.87
C SER A 132 8.02 -12.63 -5.85
N GLY A 133 8.65 -13.70 -6.29
CA GLY A 133 9.10 -14.80 -5.44
C GLY A 133 8.01 -15.85 -5.15
N ASP A 134 8.20 -16.61 -4.07
CA ASP A 134 7.43 -17.84 -3.77
C ASP A 134 6.96 -17.95 -2.31
N ARG A 135 6.94 -16.85 -1.56
CA ARG A 135 6.67 -16.89 -0.12
C ARG A 135 5.89 -15.68 0.39
N LEU A 136 5.33 -15.85 1.59
CA LEU A 136 4.73 -14.78 2.39
C LEU A 136 5.69 -14.41 3.53
N ALA A 137 5.59 -13.18 4.01
CA ALA A 137 6.26 -12.74 5.23
C ALA A 137 5.26 -12.63 6.38
N GLU A 138 5.67 -13.09 7.57
CA GLU A 138 5.04 -12.79 8.85
C GLU A 138 5.91 -11.74 9.54
N ILE A 139 5.33 -10.62 9.95
CA ILE A 139 6.01 -9.48 10.56
C ILE A 139 5.42 -9.27 11.95
N THR A 140 6.26 -9.33 12.97
CA THR A 140 5.92 -8.96 14.33
C THR A 140 6.39 -7.52 14.59
N LEU A 141 5.49 -6.63 14.98
CA LEU A 141 5.83 -5.28 15.39
C LEU A 141 6.32 -5.30 16.85
N HIS A 142 7.40 -4.60 17.14
CA HIS A 142 8.01 -4.52 18.47
C HIS A 142 7.83 -3.14 19.07
#